data_436ae50b63a34b6f1f20335d62127830
#
_entry.id   436ae50b63a34b6f1f20335d62127830
#
_cell.length_a   1.000
_cell.length_b   1.000
_cell.length_c   1.000
_cell.angle_alpha   90.00
_cell.angle_beta   90.00
_cell.angle_gamma   90.00
#
_symmetry.space_group_name_H-M   'P 1'
#
loop_
_entity.id
_entity.type
_entity.pdbx_description
1 polymer ?
#
loop_
_entity_poly.entity_id
_entity_poly.type
_entity_poly.pdbx_seq_one_letter_code
_entity_poly.pdbx_strand_id
1 'polypeptide(L)'
;VALCANNANAQEDSSDAQMPVLAEVTNQPAVADSDLAAEMETLKQALVNLNRDLFILEEDLLFPSSTQIAVYLSLDVGEYFKLDAVELKIDGKLATHYLYTQRQVNALYKGGVQRLFVGNINQGDREISAFFIGIGPENRPYKRAVTLKFDKDDEAATIELKIVDSTSKQQPTFSAILL
;
A
#
# COMPACT_ATOMS: atom_id res chain seq x y z
N VAL A 1 -6.29 -9.24 -68.11
CA VAL A 1 -5.57 -8.87 -69.33
C VAL A 1 -4.12 -8.69 -69.01
N ALA A 2 -3.40 -9.73 -69.40
CA ALA A 2 -2.14 -9.83 -70.14
C ALA A 2 -0.91 -9.32 -69.41
N LEU A 3 0.02 -10.14 -69.09
CA LEU A 3 0.96 -10.99 -69.87
C LEU A 3 2.27 -10.29 -70.20
N CYS A 4 3.31 -11.03 -69.96
CA CYS A 4 4.61 -11.25 -70.58
C CYS A 4 5.77 -10.81 -69.62
N ALA A 5 6.59 -11.70 -69.07
CA ALA A 5 7.45 -12.76 -69.65
C ALA A 5 8.61 -12.17 -70.47
N ASN A 6 9.82 -12.45 -70.04
CA ASN A 6 10.95 -13.08 -70.71
C ASN A 6 12.23 -12.57 -70.09
N ASN A 7 13.11 -13.38 -69.64
CA ASN A 7 13.93 -14.51 -70.13
C ASN A 7 15.38 -14.09 -70.41
N ALA A 8 16.26 -14.80 -69.70
CA ALA A 8 17.53 -15.40 -70.15
C ALA A 8 18.70 -14.39 -70.51
N ASN A 9 19.90 -14.58 -70.10
CA ASN A 9 20.77 -15.68 -70.31
C ASN A 9 22.15 -15.40 -69.69
N ALA A 10 22.69 -16.38 -69.07
CA ALA A 10 24.01 -16.89 -68.96
C ALA A 10 25.18 -16.13 -69.57
N GLN A 11 26.26 -16.00 -68.86
CA GLN A 11 27.53 -16.66 -69.26
C GLN A 11 28.58 -16.54 -68.15
N GLU A 12 29.25 -17.65 -67.91
CA GLU A 12 30.41 -17.90 -67.08
C GLU A 12 31.58 -16.99 -67.49
N ASP A 13 32.35 -16.58 -66.49
CA ASP A 13 33.80 -16.58 -66.65
C ASP A 13 34.51 -16.77 -65.33
N SER A 14 35.28 -17.78 -65.29
CA SER A 14 36.16 -18.26 -64.25
C SER A 14 37.39 -17.37 -64.14
N SER A 15 37.64 -16.82 -62.96
CA SER A 15 39.02 -16.41 -62.63
C SER A 15 39.28 -16.55 -61.13
N ASP A 16 40.17 -17.46 -60.91
CA ASP A 16 40.93 -17.80 -59.74
C ASP A 16 41.43 -16.57 -58.98
N ALA A 17 41.06 -16.41 -57.68
CA ALA A 17 41.81 -15.60 -56.74
C ALA A 17 41.52 -16.04 -55.30
N GLN A 18 42.45 -16.79 -54.80
CA GLN A 18 42.98 -16.87 -53.42
C GLN A 18 42.06 -16.34 -52.30
N MET A 19 41.60 -17.27 -51.50
CA MET A 19 41.06 -17.05 -50.16
C MET A 19 42.14 -16.44 -49.23
N PRO A 20 41.85 -15.33 -48.53
CA PRO A 20 42.58 -15.03 -47.32
C PRO A 20 41.99 -15.84 -46.16
N VAL A 21 42.89 -16.50 -45.48
CA VAL A 21 42.77 -17.22 -44.23
C VAL A 21 41.82 -16.48 -43.26
N LEU A 22 40.80 -17.19 -42.84
CA LEU A 22 39.98 -16.85 -41.66
C LEU A 22 40.92 -16.64 -40.47
N ALA A 23 41.10 -15.41 -40.08
CA ALA A 23 41.63 -15.08 -38.76
C ALA A 23 40.69 -15.65 -37.72
N GLU A 24 41.21 -16.58 -36.98
CA GLU A 24 40.70 -17.16 -35.77
C GLU A 24 40.15 -16.06 -34.85
N VAL A 25 38.84 -15.96 -34.73
CA VAL A 25 38.21 -15.13 -33.69
C VAL A 25 38.54 -15.85 -32.38
N THR A 26 39.60 -15.38 -31.76
CA THR A 26 39.98 -15.72 -30.41
C THR A 26 38.76 -15.54 -29.52
N ASN A 27 38.24 -16.66 -29.10
CA ASN A 27 37.22 -16.79 -28.07
C ASN A 27 37.81 -16.14 -26.80
N GLN A 28 37.48 -14.87 -26.57
CA GLN A 28 37.85 -14.19 -25.35
C GLN A 28 37.01 -14.75 -24.21
N PRO A 29 37.61 -15.14 -23.09
CA PRO A 29 36.94 -15.97 -22.10
C PRO A 29 35.78 -15.24 -21.43
N ALA A 30 34.74 -16.02 -21.14
CA ALA A 30 33.51 -15.69 -20.44
C ALA A 30 33.65 -15.14 -18.98
N VAL A 31 34.85 -14.67 -18.62
CA VAL A 31 35.16 -14.15 -17.28
C VAL A 31 34.71 -12.69 -17.13
N ALA A 32 34.67 -11.93 -18.23
CA ALA A 32 34.22 -10.51 -18.19
C ALA A 32 32.70 -10.37 -18.03
N ASP A 33 31.91 -11.34 -18.53
CA ASP A 33 30.45 -11.29 -18.42
C ASP A 33 29.96 -11.66 -17.01
N SER A 34 30.69 -12.50 -16.28
CA SER A 34 30.32 -12.85 -14.90
C SER A 34 30.60 -11.70 -13.90
N ASP A 35 31.66 -10.93 -14.15
CA ASP A 35 32.04 -9.80 -13.32
C ASP A 35 31.05 -8.63 -13.53
N LEU A 36 30.70 -8.37 -14.78
CA LEU A 36 29.68 -7.39 -15.14
C LEU A 36 28.29 -7.76 -14.58
N ALA A 37 27.92 -9.03 -14.63
CA ALA A 37 26.65 -9.49 -14.06
C ALA A 37 26.62 -9.33 -12.52
N ALA A 38 27.75 -9.58 -11.85
CA ALA A 38 27.88 -9.35 -10.41
C ALA A 38 27.81 -7.86 -10.05
N GLU A 39 28.45 -7.00 -10.83
CA GLU A 39 28.35 -5.54 -10.65
C GLU A 39 26.93 -5.03 -10.89
N MET A 40 26.23 -5.53 -11.90
CA MET A 40 24.82 -5.19 -12.16
C MET A 40 23.92 -5.61 -11.01
N GLU A 41 24.13 -6.79 -10.43
CA GLU A 41 23.32 -7.24 -9.29
C GLU A 41 23.61 -6.41 -8.03
N THR A 42 24.87 -6.05 -7.78
CA THR A 42 25.22 -5.14 -6.65
C THR A 42 24.63 -3.77 -6.83
N LEU A 43 24.67 -3.20 -8.05
CA LEU A 43 24.07 -1.90 -8.37
C LEU A 43 22.55 -1.93 -8.22
N LYS A 44 21.90 -3.00 -8.67
CA LYS A 44 20.46 -3.21 -8.52
C LYS A 44 20.07 -3.28 -7.05
N GLN A 45 20.82 -4.02 -6.24
CA GLN A 45 20.59 -4.11 -4.81
C GLN A 45 20.80 -2.76 -4.11
N ALA A 46 21.82 -2.01 -4.50
CA ALA A 46 22.05 -0.65 -4.00
C ALA A 46 20.90 0.29 -4.35
N LEU A 47 20.35 0.18 -5.56
CA LEU A 47 19.19 0.97 -5.99
C LEU A 47 17.92 0.64 -5.19
N VAL A 48 17.69 -0.64 -4.93
CA VAL A 48 16.55 -1.10 -4.11
C VAL A 48 16.67 -0.56 -2.68
N ASN A 49 17.87 -0.64 -2.09
CA ASN A 49 18.13 -0.11 -0.75
C ASN A 49 17.95 1.41 -0.71
N LEU A 50 18.47 2.13 -1.71
CA LEU A 50 18.31 3.59 -1.80
C LEU A 50 16.83 4.00 -1.90
N ASN A 51 16.06 3.32 -2.73
CA ASN A 51 14.61 3.57 -2.83
C ASN A 51 13.89 3.35 -1.50
N ARG A 52 14.28 2.31 -0.77
CA ARG A 52 13.72 2.03 0.55
C ARG A 52 14.07 3.15 1.55
N ASP A 53 15.34 3.57 1.56
CA ASP A 53 15.82 4.61 2.48
C ASP A 53 15.18 5.96 2.16
N LEU A 54 14.98 6.28 0.87
CA LEU A 54 14.26 7.47 0.44
C LEU A 54 12.79 7.43 0.89
N PHE A 55 12.13 6.29 0.79
CA PHE A 55 10.75 6.14 1.25
C PHE A 55 10.61 6.34 2.77
N ILE A 56 11.54 5.77 3.55
CA ILE A 56 11.58 5.96 5.01
C ILE A 56 11.80 7.44 5.36
N LEU A 57 12.75 8.09 4.67
CA LEU A 57 13.05 9.50 4.90
C LEU A 57 11.86 10.40 4.51
N GLU A 58 11.15 10.08 3.43
CA GLU A 58 9.94 10.79 3.03
C GLU A 58 8.85 10.67 4.09
N GLU A 59 8.64 9.47 4.63
CA GLU A 59 7.65 9.23 5.70
C GLU A 59 8.01 10.00 6.98
N ASP A 60 9.28 9.99 7.39
CA ASP A 60 9.78 10.73 8.56
C ASP A 60 9.64 12.26 8.40
N LEU A 61 9.79 12.78 7.19
CA LEU A 61 9.63 14.21 6.91
C LEU A 61 8.15 14.63 6.84
N LEU A 62 7.29 13.76 6.31
CA LEU A 62 5.86 14.03 6.19
C LEU A 62 5.12 13.89 7.52
N PHE A 63 5.55 12.93 8.36
CA PHE A 63 4.90 12.61 9.62
C PHE A 63 5.92 12.51 10.76
N PRO A 64 6.51 13.64 11.18
CA PRO A 64 7.42 13.62 12.32
C PRO A 64 6.69 13.10 13.57
N SER A 65 7.37 12.28 14.37
CA SER A 65 6.77 11.63 15.54
C SER A 65 6.12 12.61 16.51
N SER A 66 6.70 13.80 16.66
CA SER A 66 6.17 14.85 17.54
C SER A 66 4.76 15.35 17.16
N THR A 67 4.36 15.24 15.91
CA THR A 67 3.04 15.67 15.44
C THR A 67 2.19 14.52 14.93
N GLN A 68 2.76 13.34 14.77
CA GLN A 68 2.08 12.20 14.19
C GLN A 68 0.91 11.72 15.04
N ILE A 69 -0.19 11.43 14.35
CA ILE A 69 -1.32 10.68 14.89
C ILE A 69 -1.72 9.57 13.93
N ALA A 70 -1.94 8.38 14.48
CA ALA A 70 -2.46 7.24 13.75
C ALA A 70 -3.73 6.72 14.40
N VAL A 71 -4.79 6.53 13.62
CA VAL A 71 -6.06 6.00 14.11
C VAL A 71 -6.35 4.67 13.45
N TYR A 72 -6.57 3.66 14.28
CA TYR A 72 -6.86 2.28 13.86
C TYR A 72 -8.29 1.91 14.24
N LEU A 73 -8.88 1.03 13.45
CA LEU A 73 -10.16 0.40 13.73
C LEU A 73 -9.98 -1.10 13.91
N SER A 74 -10.48 -1.62 15.02
CA SER A 74 -10.63 -3.04 15.29
C SER A 74 -12.10 -3.39 15.53
N LEU A 75 -12.50 -4.56 15.08
CA LEU A 75 -13.88 -5.03 15.14
C LEU A 75 -13.93 -6.43 15.78
N ASP A 76 -14.56 -6.49 16.93
CA ASP A 76 -14.80 -7.74 17.64
C ASP A 76 -16.31 -7.90 17.89
N VAL A 77 -17.06 -7.92 16.76
CA VAL A 77 -18.52 -8.05 16.75
C VAL A 77 -18.91 -9.31 15.98
N GLY A 78 -19.85 -10.07 16.52
CA GLY A 78 -20.37 -11.28 15.90
C GLY A 78 -21.66 -11.06 15.13
N GLU A 79 -22.71 -10.59 15.79
CA GLU A 79 -24.07 -10.63 15.26
C GLU A 79 -24.85 -9.32 15.38
N TYR A 80 -24.48 -8.45 16.34
CA TYR A 80 -25.32 -7.31 16.70
C TYR A 80 -25.04 -6.03 15.91
N PHE A 81 -23.94 -5.96 15.16
CA PHE A 81 -23.62 -4.76 14.40
C PHE A 81 -22.90 -5.09 13.10
N LYS A 82 -23.45 -4.60 11.99
CA LYS A 82 -22.83 -4.64 10.68
C LYS A 82 -22.37 -3.23 10.29
N LEU A 83 -21.06 -3.07 10.20
CA LEU A 83 -20.45 -1.77 9.86
C LEU A 83 -20.61 -1.46 8.38
N ASP A 84 -21.12 -0.26 8.07
CA ASP A 84 -21.24 0.26 6.71
C ASP A 84 -20.25 1.41 6.46
N ALA A 85 -20.11 2.33 7.43
CA ALA A 85 -19.24 3.47 7.29
C ALA A 85 -18.68 3.95 8.63
N VAL A 86 -17.52 4.59 8.57
CA VAL A 86 -16.92 5.34 9.68
C VAL A 86 -16.56 6.75 9.23
N GLU A 87 -16.95 7.72 10.01
CA GLU A 87 -16.57 9.12 9.84
C GLU A 87 -15.73 9.55 11.05
N LEU A 88 -14.53 10.06 10.80
CA LEU A 88 -13.61 10.52 11.83
C LEU A 88 -13.48 12.03 11.77
N LYS A 89 -13.65 12.68 12.91
CA LYS A 89 -13.40 14.10 13.10
C LYS A 89 -12.32 14.31 14.14
N ILE A 90 -11.45 15.25 13.87
CA ILE A 90 -10.41 15.73 14.80
C ILE A 90 -10.66 17.20 15.04
N ASP A 91 -10.79 17.60 16.28
CA ASP A 91 -11.13 18.99 16.70
C ASP A 91 -12.35 19.55 15.95
N GLY A 92 -13.36 18.70 15.74
CA GLY A 92 -14.58 19.04 15.01
C GLY A 92 -14.46 19.09 13.48
N LYS A 93 -13.25 18.98 12.93
CA LYS A 93 -13.01 18.95 11.48
C LYS A 93 -13.03 17.51 10.96
N LEU A 94 -13.65 17.31 9.80
CA LEU A 94 -13.64 16.01 9.15
C LEU A 94 -12.21 15.65 8.72
N ALA A 95 -11.67 14.57 9.29
CA ALA A 95 -10.36 14.04 8.94
C ALA A 95 -10.47 12.98 7.85
N THR A 96 -11.40 12.05 8.00
CA THR A 96 -11.65 11.01 6.98
C THR A 96 -13.07 10.47 7.08
N HIS A 97 -13.55 9.96 5.96
CA HIS A 97 -14.81 9.22 5.85
C HIS A 97 -14.54 7.95 5.02
N TYR A 98 -14.88 6.80 5.58
CA TYR A 98 -14.61 5.51 4.96
C TYR A 98 -15.88 4.67 4.84
N LEU A 99 -16.16 4.19 3.63
CA LEU A 99 -17.26 3.27 3.33
C LEU A 99 -16.70 1.85 3.19
N TYR A 100 -17.31 0.91 3.87
CA TYR A 100 -16.87 -0.47 3.94
C TYR A 100 -17.58 -1.34 2.93
N THR A 101 -16.80 -2.14 2.23
CA THR A 101 -17.32 -3.26 1.42
C THR A 101 -17.48 -4.50 2.31
N GLN A 102 -18.37 -5.40 1.92
CA GLN A 102 -18.60 -6.66 2.65
C GLN A 102 -17.30 -7.48 2.85
N ARG A 103 -16.38 -7.41 1.87
CA ARG A 103 -15.07 -8.10 1.96
C ARG A 103 -14.20 -7.52 3.07
N GLN A 104 -14.16 -6.20 3.20
CA GLN A 104 -13.38 -5.50 4.23
C GLN A 104 -13.97 -5.76 5.62
N VAL A 105 -15.29 -5.67 5.76
CA VAL A 105 -15.97 -6.00 7.01
C VAL A 105 -15.68 -7.45 7.43
N ASN A 106 -15.73 -8.40 6.50
CA ASN A 106 -15.38 -9.78 6.79
C ASN A 106 -13.93 -9.99 7.20
N ALA A 107 -13.00 -9.17 6.69
CA ALA A 107 -11.61 -9.19 7.12
C ALA A 107 -11.45 -8.65 8.55
N LEU A 108 -12.16 -7.59 8.89
CA LEU A 108 -12.21 -7.05 10.26
C LEU A 108 -12.80 -8.06 11.25
N TYR A 109 -13.86 -8.78 10.90
CA TYR A 109 -14.44 -9.86 11.75
C TYR A 109 -13.46 -11.02 12.01
N LYS A 110 -12.49 -11.22 11.14
CA LYS A 110 -11.42 -12.23 11.32
C LYS A 110 -10.27 -11.73 12.18
N GLY A 111 -10.42 -10.59 12.85
CA GLY A 111 -9.39 -9.98 13.68
C GLY A 111 -8.46 -9.03 12.89
N GLY A 112 -8.88 -8.60 11.71
CA GLY A 112 -8.15 -7.57 10.98
C GLY A 112 -8.22 -6.22 11.69
N VAL A 113 -7.12 -5.46 11.64
CA VAL A 113 -7.05 -4.08 12.09
C VAL A 113 -6.83 -3.20 10.89
N GLN A 114 -7.63 -2.16 10.74
CA GLN A 114 -7.51 -1.22 9.65
C GLN A 114 -6.99 0.13 10.13
N ARG A 115 -5.98 0.65 9.46
CA ARG A 115 -5.55 2.03 9.63
C ARG A 115 -6.54 2.96 8.92
N LEU A 116 -7.30 3.72 9.69
CA LEU A 116 -8.28 4.68 9.18
C LEU A 116 -7.65 5.99 8.75
N PHE A 117 -6.72 6.49 9.55
CA PHE A 117 -6.13 7.80 9.35
C PHE A 117 -4.70 7.83 9.88
N VAL A 118 -3.83 8.51 9.14
CA VAL A 118 -2.52 8.98 9.59
C VAL A 118 -2.39 10.42 9.18
N GLY A 119 -1.95 11.24 10.08
CA GLY A 119 -1.78 12.67 9.81
C GLY A 119 -1.00 13.36 10.90
N ASN A 120 -0.93 14.67 10.81
CA ASN A 120 -0.25 15.51 11.79
C ASN A 120 -1.27 16.33 12.55
N ILE A 121 -1.10 16.39 13.86
CA ILE A 121 -1.85 17.29 14.75
C ILE A 121 -0.87 18.03 15.66
N ASN A 122 -1.23 19.25 16.04
CA ASN A 122 -0.41 20.00 16.97
C ASN A 122 -0.55 19.43 18.38
N GLN A 123 0.44 19.68 19.21
CA GLN A 123 0.46 19.33 20.65
C GLN A 123 -0.67 20.02 21.42
N GLY A 124 -0.97 19.48 22.60
CA GLY A 124 -1.94 19.96 23.57
C GLY A 124 -3.25 19.18 23.55
N ASP A 125 -4.26 19.72 24.23
CA ASP A 125 -5.58 19.10 24.37
C ASP A 125 -6.26 18.94 23.02
N ARG A 126 -6.57 17.68 22.67
CA ARG A 126 -7.20 17.29 21.40
C ARG A 126 -8.44 16.45 21.62
N GLU A 127 -9.36 16.56 20.67
CA GLU A 127 -10.59 15.79 20.69
C GLU A 127 -10.76 15.02 19.38
N ILE A 128 -10.96 13.72 19.49
CA ILE A 128 -11.33 12.86 18.36
C ILE A 128 -12.75 12.37 18.56
N SER A 129 -13.58 12.53 17.53
CA SER A 129 -14.92 12.02 17.47
C SER A 129 -15.08 11.06 16.30
N ALA A 130 -15.38 9.81 16.57
CA ALA A 130 -15.65 8.79 15.57
C ALA A 130 -17.16 8.51 15.53
N PHE A 131 -17.72 8.55 14.32
CA PHE A 131 -19.12 8.19 14.06
C PHE A 131 -19.16 6.89 13.30
N PHE A 132 -19.80 5.90 13.89
CA PHE A 132 -20.02 4.60 13.30
C PHE A 132 -21.42 4.52 12.74
N ILE A 133 -21.53 4.17 11.48
CA ILE A 133 -22.78 4.03 10.74
C ILE A 133 -22.87 2.59 10.27
N GLY A 134 -24.01 1.97 10.49
CA GLY A 134 -24.21 0.58 10.11
C GLY A 134 -25.62 0.10 10.44
N ILE A 135 -25.78 -1.20 10.41
CA ILE A 135 -27.02 -1.90 10.70
C ILE A 135 -26.89 -2.59 12.06
N GLY A 136 -27.76 -2.23 12.96
CA GLY A 136 -27.84 -2.80 14.31
C GLY A 136 -28.78 -4.00 14.39
N PRO A 137 -29.11 -4.42 15.63
CA PRO A 137 -30.09 -5.47 15.89
C PRO A 137 -31.42 -5.17 15.19
N GLU A 138 -32.14 -6.23 14.79
CA GLU A 138 -33.44 -6.11 14.09
C GLU A 138 -33.36 -5.37 12.73
N ASN A 139 -32.18 -5.36 12.11
CA ASN A 139 -31.96 -4.73 10.79
C ASN A 139 -32.28 -3.24 10.73
N ARG A 140 -32.13 -2.51 11.83
CA ARG A 140 -32.38 -1.07 11.93
C ARG A 140 -31.11 -0.26 11.68
N PRO A 141 -31.22 0.90 11.00
CA PRO A 141 -30.10 1.82 10.88
C PRO A 141 -29.58 2.23 12.26
N TYR A 142 -28.27 2.10 12.45
CA TYR A 142 -27.63 2.38 13.73
C TYR A 142 -26.49 3.37 13.52
N LYS A 143 -26.55 4.49 14.24
CA LYS A 143 -25.48 5.49 14.23
C LYS A 143 -25.06 5.76 15.66
N ARG A 144 -23.77 5.62 15.94
CA ARG A 144 -23.15 5.90 17.23
C ARG A 144 -21.91 6.76 17.07
N ALA A 145 -21.69 7.61 18.05
CA ALA A 145 -20.50 8.44 18.16
C ALA A 145 -19.73 8.06 19.42
N VAL A 146 -18.41 8.07 19.30
CA VAL A 146 -17.49 7.98 20.42
C VAL A 146 -16.56 9.16 20.35
N THR A 147 -16.36 9.83 21.47
CA THR A 147 -15.46 10.96 21.60
C THR A 147 -14.38 10.62 22.61
N LEU A 148 -13.13 10.86 22.23
CA LEU A 148 -11.95 10.74 23.09
C LEU A 148 -11.26 12.08 23.17
N LYS A 149 -11.07 12.58 24.39
CA LYS A 149 -10.19 13.72 24.68
C LYS A 149 -8.88 13.21 25.21
N PHE A 150 -7.79 13.72 24.68
CA PHE A 150 -6.44 13.32 25.08
C PHE A 150 -5.51 14.53 24.92
N ASP A 151 -4.45 14.50 25.69
CA ASP A 151 -3.34 15.43 25.52
C ASP A 151 -2.31 14.84 24.58
N LYS A 152 -1.92 15.59 23.55
CA LYS A 152 -0.93 15.20 22.56
C LYS A 152 0.42 15.76 22.97
N ASP A 153 1.29 14.85 23.39
CA ASP A 153 2.70 15.11 23.73
C ASP A 153 3.61 15.16 22.49
N ASP A 154 4.93 15.16 22.73
CA ASP A 154 5.98 15.06 21.71
C ASP A 154 6.12 13.68 21.08
N GLU A 155 5.37 12.68 21.56
CA GLU A 155 5.41 11.33 21.05
C GLU A 155 4.31 11.07 20.02
N ALA A 156 4.49 10.09 19.14
CA ALA A 156 3.47 9.69 18.19
C ALA A 156 2.23 9.15 18.92
N ALA A 157 1.06 9.72 18.66
CA ALA A 157 -0.19 9.27 19.26
C ALA A 157 -0.82 8.16 18.42
N THR A 158 -1.11 7.03 19.05
CA THR A 158 -1.83 5.93 18.42
C THR A 158 -3.17 5.75 19.12
N ILE A 159 -4.25 5.77 18.34
CA ILE A 159 -5.61 5.61 18.87
C ILE A 159 -6.26 4.40 18.24
N GLU A 160 -6.78 3.51 19.07
CA GLU A 160 -7.59 2.38 18.66
C GLU A 160 -9.07 2.69 18.86
N LEU A 161 -9.83 2.61 17.78
CA LEU A 161 -11.29 2.59 17.80
C LEU A 161 -11.73 1.13 17.82
N LYS A 162 -12.32 0.70 18.91
CA LYS A 162 -12.74 -0.68 19.10
C LYS A 162 -14.26 -0.80 19.16
N ILE A 163 -14.80 -1.75 18.39
CA ILE A 163 -16.22 -2.11 18.43
C ILE A 163 -16.31 -3.55 18.95
N VAL A 164 -17.03 -3.75 20.06
CA VAL A 164 -17.17 -5.05 20.72
C VAL A 164 -18.65 -5.34 20.97
N ASP A 165 -19.06 -6.57 20.73
CA ASP A 165 -20.39 -7.01 21.10
C ASP A 165 -20.51 -7.27 22.60
N SER A 166 -21.48 -6.62 23.21
CA SER A 166 -21.86 -6.88 24.61
C SER A 166 -22.99 -7.92 24.64
N THR A 167 -22.65 -9.15 24.94
CA THR A 167 -23.64 -10.25 25.09
C THR A 167 -24.63 -9.96 26.20
N SER A 168 -24.23 -9.26 27.25
CA SER A 168 -25.11 -8.91 28.38
C SER A 168 -26.16 -7.85 28.03
N LYS A 169 -25.86 -6.98 27.08
CA LYS A 169 -26.75 -5.88 26.64
C LYS A 169 -27.39 -6.13 25.27
N GLN A 170 -26.96 -7.19 24.57
CA GLN A 170 -27.35 -7.49 23.18
C GLN A 170 -27.20 -6.28 22.25
N GLN A 171 -26.18 -5.48 22.49
CA GLN A 171 -25.89 -4.25 21.76
C GLN A 171 -24.37 -4.09 21.58
N PRO A 172 -23.93 -3.48 20.46
CA PRO A 172 -22.54 -3.16 20.26
C PRO A 172 -22.07 -2.07 21.21
N THR A 173 -20.88 -2.20 21.74
CA THR A 173 -20.17 -1.21 22.55
C THR A 173 -19.05 -0.63 21.73
N PHE A 174 -18.94 0.69 21.69
CA PHE A 174 -17.92 1.42 20.96
C PHE A 174 -16.99 2.09 21.96
N SER A 175 -15.69 1.95 21.77
CA SER A 175 -14.67 2.58 22.61
C SER A 175 -13.56 3.16 21.76
N ALA A 176 -12.92 4.21 22.27
CA ALA A 176 -11.71 4.81 21.73
C ALA A 176 -10.66 4.81 22.84
N ILE A 177 -9.48 4.29 22.54
CA ILE A 177 -8.40 4.05 23.51
C ILE A 177 -7.12 4.66 22.92
N LEU A 178 -6.41 5.45 23.70
CA LEU A 178 -5.06 5.89 23.42
C LEU A 178 -4.12 4.74 23.82
N LEU A 179 -3.23 4.33 22.91
CA LEU A 179 -2.27 3.24 23.10
C LEU A 179 -0.89 3.78 23.51
#